data_fe2f1c32ca9d52df028b4345a00c3366
#
_entry.id   fe2f1c32ca9d52df028b4345a00c3366
#
_cell.length_a   1.000
_cell.length_b   1.000
_cell.length_c   1.000
_cell.angle_alpha   90.00
_cell.angle_beta   90.00
_cell.angle_gamma   90.00
#
_symmetry.space_group_name_H-M   'P 1'
#
loop_
_entity.id
_entity.type
_entity.pdbx_description
1 polymer ?
#
loop_
_entity_poly.entity_id
_entity_poly.type
_entity_poly.pdbx_seq_one_letter_code
_entity_poly.pdbx_strand_id
1 'polypeptide(L)'
;KATQNLIHRGNTVIAIEHNKRYISSADYTIELGPVGGPEGGYLIDKKDKQSDCWGKMTFKSSYSLEQCFELENINFRNIKGQTARFPVGGITCITGVSGSGKSTLATVVAKCFARRSNNCCASFRGGNSIKRAIQVDQAPIGKTPRSTIVSYLGIFDEIRTLFSETDAARKMKISAS
;
A
#
# COMPACT_ATOMS: atom_id res chain seq x y z
N LYS A 1 9.74 -3.25 11.92
CA LYS A 1 10.50 -4.50 11.64
C LYS A 1 9.93 -5.23 10.41
N ALA A 2 8.63 -5.58 10.36
CA ALA A 2 8.04 -6.31 9.21
C ALA A 2 8.23 -5.57 7.88
N THR A 3 7.90 -4.28 7.82
CA THR A 3 8.04 -3.44 6.62
C THR A 3 9.48 -3.35 6.14
N GLN A 4 10.44 -3.18 7.06
CA GLN A 4 11.86 -3.14 6.71
C GLN A 4 12.35 -4.46 6.13
N ASN A 5 11.85 -5.60 6.63
CA ASN A 5 12.16 -6.90 6.03
C ASN A 5 11.66 -7.01 4.59
N LEU A 6 10.53 -6.38 4.25
CA LEU A 6 10.07 -6.32 2.86
C LEU A 6 11.02 -5.50 1.99
N ILE A 7 11.49 -4.35 2.47
CA ILE A 7 12.47 -3.51 1.75
C ILE A 7 13.78 -4.27 1.54
N HIS A 8 14.32 -4.93 2.55
CA HIS A 8 15.54 -5.75 2.41
C HIS A 8 15.42 -6.89 1.38
N ARG A 9 14.19 -7.31 1.08
CA ARG A 9 13.90 -8.28 0.01
C ARG A 9 13.69 -7.63 -1.37
N GLY A 10 14.02 -6.35 -1.54
CA GLY A 10 13.88 -5.60 -2.79
C GLY A 10 12.46 -5.14 -3.11
N ASN A 11 11.56 -5.09 -2.13
CA ASN A 11 10.21 -4.58 -2.35
C ASN A 11 10.15 -3.07 -2.16
N THR A 12 9.16 -2.43 -2.80
CA THR A 12 8.74 -1.05 -2.56
C THR A 12 7.47 -1.06 -1.73
N VAL A 13 7.39 -0.25 -0.70
CA VAL A 13 6.22 -0.17 0.18
C VAL A 13 5.61 1.22 0.11
N ILE A 14 4.32 1.29 -0.17
CA ILE A 14 3.52 2.52 -0.08
C ILE A 14 2.47 2.30 1.01
N ALA A 15 2.52 3.12 2.05
CA ALA A 15 1.64 3.00 3.20
C ALA A 15 0.80 4.28 3.39
N ILE A 16 -0.48 4.11 3.67
CA ILE A 16 -1.34 5.19 4.15
C ILE A 16 -1.29 5.15 5.66
N GLU A 17 -0.69 6.16 6.27
CA GLU A 17 -0.44 6.15 7.72
C GLU A 17 -0.63 7.52 8.36
N HIS A 18 -1.05 7.49 9.63
CA HIS A 18 -1.19 8.66 10.49
C HIS A 18 -0.28 8.57 11.72
N ASN A 19 0.32 7.41 11.99
CA ASN A 19 1.21 7.20 13.12
C ASN A 19 2.55 7.90 12.86
N LYS A 20 2.87 8.90 13.71
CA LYS A 20 4.10 9.70 13.60
C LYS A 20 5.38 8.86 13.57
N ARG A 21 5.44 7.79 14.39
CA ARG A 21 6.61 6.90 14.44
C ARG A 21 6.81 6.14 13.13
N TYR A 22 5.72 5.74 12.48
CA TYR A 22 5.81 5.07 11.19
C TYR A 22 6.21 6.05 10.10
N ILE A 23 5.59 7.23 10.06
CA ILE A 23 5.89 8.30 9.11
C ILE A 23 7.36 8.72 9.23
N SER A 24 7.90 8.88 10.46
CA SER A 24 9.31 9.22 10.67
C SER A 24 10.30 8.12 10.26
N SER A 25 9.84 6.89 10.10
CA SER A 25 10.66 5.77 9.61
C SER A 25 10.60 5.60 8.08
N ALA A 26 9.72 6.32 7.39
CA ALA A 26 9.62 6.29 5.94
C ALA A 26 10.78 7.02 5.28
N ASP A 27 11.16 6.57 4.10
CA ASP A 27 12.18 7.19 3.26
C ASP A 27 11.63 8.43 2.54
N TYR A 28 10.33 8.39 2.23
CA TYR A 28 9.63 9.45 1.52
C TYR A 28 8.22 9.63 2.06
N THR A 29 7.72 10.88 2.06
CA THR A 29 6.36 11.19 2.50
C THR A 29 5.65 12.05 1.47
N ILE A 30 4.44 11.65 1.12
CA ILE A 30 3.51 12.41 0.28
C ILE A 30 2.36 12.88 1.18
N GLU A 31 2.09 14.16 1.18
CA GLU A 31 0.96 14.72 1.91
C GLU A 31 -0.13 15.19 0.95
N LEU A 32 -1.36 14.76 1.21
CA LEU A 32 -2.56 15.14 0.47
C LEU A 32 -3.47 16.04 1.32
N GLY A 33 -3.95 17.12 0.73
CA GLY A 33 -4.84 18.05 1.40
C GLY A 33 -5.19 19.25 0.52
N PRO A 34 -5.36 20.46 1.13
CA PRO A 34 -5.42 20.73 2.58
C PRO A 34 -6.71 20.26 3.23
N VAL A 35 -7.75 20.03 2.44
CA VAL A 35 -9.09 19.60 2.86
C VAL A 35 -9.45 18.24 2.29
N GLY A 36 -10.55 17.66 2.78
CA GLY A 36 -11.11 16.42 2.24
C GLY A 36 -12.25 16.67 1.24
N GLY A 37 -12.69 15.62 0.54
CA GLY A 37 -13.81 15.68 -0.40
C GLY A 37 -13.45 16.26 -1.77
N PRO A 38 -14.42 16.88 -2.47
CA PRO A 38 -14.24 17.38 -3.83
C PRO A 38 -13.16 18.45 -3.98
N GLU A 39 -12.91 19.21 -2.91
CA GLU A 39 -11.87 20.26 -2.83
C GLU A 39 -10.53 19.75 -2.34
N GLY A 40 -10.41 18.46 -2.04
CA GLY A 40 -9.17 17.79 -1.68
C GLY A 40 -8.42 17.26 -2.90
N GLY A 41 -7.49 16.34 -2.66
CA GLY A 41 -6.78 15.64 -3.74
C GLY A 41 -5.54 16.36 -4.26
N TYR A 42 -5.13 17.44 -3.61
CA TYR A 42 -3.91 18.15 -3.97
C TYR A 42 -2.71 17.59 -3.22
N LEU A 43 -1.59 17.47 -3.92
CA LEU A 43 -0.30 17.21 -3.31
C LEU A 43 0.22 18.50 -2.68
N ILE A 44 0.47 18.46 -1.38
CA ILE A 44 0.97 19.62 -0.66
C ILE A 44 2.48 19.66 -0.77
N ASP A 45 3.01 20.66 -1.50
CA ASP A 45 4.43 20.89 -1.58
C ASP A 45 4.92 21.54 -0.26
N LYS A 46 6.09 21.07 0.22
CA LYS A 46 6.65 21.52 1.52
C LYS A 46 7.09 22.98 1.55
N LYS A 47 7.15 23.64 0.39
CA LYS A 47 7.57 25.05 0.30
C LYS A 47 6.56 26.03 0.91
N ASP A 48 5.29 25.64 1.01
CA ASP A 48 4.21 26.54 1.44
C ASP A 48 3.80 26.38 2.92
N LYS A 49 4.48 25.52 3.69
CA LYS A 49 4.09 25.29 5.10
C LYS A 49 4.99 26.00 6.11
N GLN A 50 4.52 27.15 6.55
CA GLN A 50 4.73 27.71 7.88
C GLN A 50 3.81 27.03 8.92
N SER A 51 3.85 25.72 9.07
CA SER A 51 3.11 25.05 10.15
C SER A 51 4.03 24.14 10.93
N ASP A 52 4.34 24.56 12.15
CA ASP A 52 5.22 23.93 13.13
C ASP A 52 4.76 22.56 13.68
N CYS A 53 3.83 21.88 13.01
CA CYS A 53 3.24 20.65 13.54
C CYS A 53 3.98 19.36 13.17
N TRP A 54 4.90 19.40 12.22
CA TRP A 54 5.63 18.22 11.75
C TRP A 54 7.13 18.56 11.74
N GLY A 55 7.84 18.03 12.72
CA GLY A 55 9.28 18.22 12.84
C GLY A 55 10.00 17.94 11.52
N LYS A 56 11.11 18.66 11.29
CA LYS A 56 11.98 18.54 10.09
C LYS A 56 12.07 17.09 9.64
N MET A 57 11.41 16.75 8.55
CA MET A 57 11.62 15.46 7.90
C MET A 57 12.94 15.52 7.14
N THR A 58 13.96 14.92 7.70
CA THR A 58 15.20 14.62 7.01
C THR A 58 14.94 13.44 6.07
N PHE A 59 15.12 13.66 4.76
CA PHE A 59 15.21 12.56 3.81
C PHE A 59 16.39 11.68 4.21
N LYS A 60 16.14 10.41 4.52
CA LYS A 60 17.19 9.48 4.94
C LYS A 60 18.05 8.98 3.79
N SER A 61 17.61 9.19 2.54
CA SER A 61 18.37 8.85 1.34
C SER A 61 17.97 9.75 0.17
N SER A 62 18.96 10.16 -0.64
CA SER A 62 18.72 10.83 -1.91
C SER A 62 18.46 9.77 -2.98
N TYR A 63 17.20 9.57 -3.37
CA TYR A 63 16.86 8.75 -4.51
C TYR A 63 17.13 9.53 -5.80
N SER A 64 17.86 8.94 -6.76
CA SER A 64 17.97 9.49 -8.09
C SER A 64 16.64 9.40 -8.83
N LEU A 65 16.42 10.24 -9.84
CA LEU A 65 15.22 10.18 -10.67
C LEU A 65 15.04 8.84 -11.36
N GLU A 66 16.15 8.14 -11.65
CA GLU A 66 16.17 6.81 -12.28
C GLU A 66 15.66 5.70 -11.33
N GLN A 67 15.73 5.95 -10.02
CA GLN A 67 15.26 5.02 -9.00
C GLN A 67 13.82 5.30 -8.55
N CYS A 68 13.08 6.08 -9.31
CA CYS A 68 11.70 6.43 -9.02
C CYS A 68 10.75 5.96 -10.13
N PHE A 69 9.49 5.81 -9.79
CA PHE A 69 8.43 5.84 -10.78
C PHE A 69 7.56 7.08 -10.56
N GLU A 70 6.98 7.57 -11.63
CA GLU A 70 6.22 8.81 -11.68
C GLU A 70 4.88 8.62 -12.38
N LEU A 71 3.85 9.20 -11.80
CA LEU A 71 2.50 9.30 -12.33
C LEU A 71 2.23 10.77 -12.64
N GLU A 72 2.10 11.11 -13.91
CA GLU A 72 1.87 12.50 -14.36
C GLU A 72 0.39 12.74 -14.62
N ASN A 73 -0.06 13.91 -14.22
CA ASN A 73 -1.42 14.41 -14.48
C ASN A 73 -2.49 13.37 -14.08
N ILE A 74 -2.47 13.00 -12.82
CA ILE A 74 -3.43 12.03 -12.26
C ILE A 74 -4.81 12.67 -12.25
N ASN A 75 -5.77 12.03 -12.93
CA ASN A 75 -7.17 12.44 -12.96
C ASN A 75 -8.05 11.25 -12.58
N PHE A 76 -8.27 11.09 -11.29
CA PHE A 76 -9.09 9.99 -10.77
C PHE A 76 -9.79 10.41 -9.47
N ARG A 77 -11.12 10.32 -9.45
CA ARG A 77 -11.98 10.76 -8.35
C ARG A 77 -11.73 12.22 -7.98
N ASN A 78 -11.29 12.47 -6.74
CA ASN A 78 -10.99 13.82 -6.24
C ASN A 78 -9.57 14.32 -6.54
N ILE A 79 -8.70 13.47 -7.07
CA ILE A 79 -7.36 13.91 -7.51
C ILE A 79 -7.47 14.43 -8.95
N LYS A 80 -7.05 15.67 -9.16
CA LYS A 80 -7.15 16.35 -10.46
C LYS A 80 -5.84 17.01 -10.82
N GLY A 81 -5.23 16.57 -11.94
CA GLY A 81 -4.04 17.18 -12.50
C GLY A 81 -2.78 17.05 -11.66
N GLN A 82 -2.74 16.14 -10.68
CA GLN A 82 -1.60 16.01 -9.78
C GLN A 82 -0.52 15.09 -10.37
N THR A 83 0.74 15.38 -10.07
CA THR A 83 1.89 14.53 -10.42
C THR A 83 2.52 14.00 -9.15
N ALA A 84 2.65 12.70 -9.04
CA ALA A 84 3.21 12.04 -7.86
C ALA A 84 4.40 11.16 -8.23
N ARG A 85 5.46 11.24 -7.43
CA ARG A 85 6.70 10.48 -7.60
C ARG A 85 6.94 9.58 -6.39
N PHE A 86 7.40 8.36 -6.66
CA PHE A 86 7.60 7.33 -5.64
C PHE A 86 8.98 6.69 -5.82
N PRO A 87 9.84 6.67 -4.81
CA PRO A 87 11.10 5.95 -4.86
C PRO A 87 10.87 4.43 -4.90
N VAL A 88 11.69 3.74 -5.68
CA VAL A 88 11.70 2.28 -5.77
C VAL A 88 12.65 1.72 -4.72
N GLY A 89 12.27 0.63 -4.05
CA GLY A 89 13.09 -0.01 -3.02
C GLY A 89 13.05 0.67 -1.67
N GLY A 90 12.12 1.62 -1.46
CA GLY A 90 11.95 2.35 -0.22
C GLY A 90 10.52 2.32 0.33
N ILE A 91 10.33 2.99 1.45
CA ILE A 91 9.03 3.16 2.12
C ILE A 91 8.51 4.56 1.84
N THR A 92 7.39 4.67 1.15
CA THR A 92 6.64 5.93 0.97
C THR A 92 5.43 5.95 1.89
N CYS A 93 5.30 6.97 2.72
CA CYS A 93 4.07 7.22 3.49
C CYS A 93 3.19 8.26 2.78
N ILE A 94 1.92 7.93 2.60
CA ILE A 94 0.88 8.86 2.14
C ILE A 94 0.11 9.34 3.37
N THR A 95 0.15 10.64 3.63
CA THR A 95 -0.48 11.31 4.78
C THR A 95 -1.50 12.35 4.33
N GLY A 96 -2.22 12.94 5.26
CA GLY A 96 -3.19 13.99 4.98
C GLY A 96 -4.52 13.79 5.70
N VAL A 97 -5.41 14.76 5.61
CA VAL A 97 -6.73 14.75 6.25
C VAL A 97 -7.63 13.63 5.71
N SER A 98 -8.66 13.26 6.44
CA SER A 98 -9.65 12.28 5.95
C SER A 98 -10.33 12.81 4.69
N GLY A 99 -10.55 11.92 3.70
CA GLY A 99 -11.14 12.32 2.42
C GLY A 99 -10.22 13.06 1.45
N SER A 100 -8.95 13.33 1.80
CA SER A 100 -8.01 14.05 0.91
C SER A 100 -7.51 13.25 -0.31
N GLY A 101 -7.93 12.00 -0.46
CA GLY A 101 -7.56 11.19 -1.65
C GLY A 101 -6.43 10.18 -1.43
N LYS A 102 -5.98 9.93 -0.19
CA LYS A 102 -4.89 8.96 0.10
C LYS A 102 -5.14 7.58 -0.49
N SER A 103 -6.30 7.00 -0.19
CA SER A 103 -6.68 5.68 -0.73
C SER A 103 -6.90 5.73 -2.25
N THR A 104 -7.34 6.87 -2.78
CA THR A 104 -7.46 7.10 -4.23
C THR A 104 -6.09 7.04 -4.89
N LEU A 105 -5.09 7.73 -4.33
CA LEU A 105 -3.72 7.72 -4.87
C LEU A 105 -3.11 6.31 -4.83
N ALA A 106 -3.24 5.59 -3.71
CA ALA A 106 -2.77 4.20 -3.61
C ALA A 106 -3.46 3.28 -4.64
N THR A 107 -4.77 3.47 -4.87
CA THR A 107 -5.52 2.72 -5.88
C THR A 107 -5.03 3.04 -7.30
N VAL A 108 -4.72 4.31 -7.61
CA VAL A 108 -4.16 4.70 -8.92
C VAL A 108 -2.83 4.00 -9.15
N VAL A 109 -1.92 4.03 -8.17
CA VAL A 109 -0.64 3.32 -8.25
C VAL A 109 -0.85 1.83 -8.55
N ALA A 110 -1.69 1.15 -7.77
CA ALA A 110 -1.98 -0.26 -7.97
C ALA A 110 -2.55 -0.57 -9.37
N LYS A 111 -3.46 0.26 -9.87
CA LYS A 111 -4.05 0.12 -11.21
C LYS A 111 -3.02 0.30 -12.33
N CYS A 112 -2.12 1.29 -12.21
CA CYS A 112 -1.08 1.54 -13.22
C CYS A 112 -0.14 0.34 -13.35
N PHE A 113 0.25 -0.29 -12.23
CA PHE A 113 1.07 -1.50 -12.26
C PHE A 113 0.31 -2.75 -12.76
N ALA A 114 -0.97 -2.92 -12.37
CA ALA A 114 -1.74 -4.10 -12.73
C ALA A 114 -2.06 -4.19 -14.23
N ARG A 115 -2.34 -3.06 -14.87
CA ARG A 115 -2.83 -3.04 -16.25
C ARG A 115 -1.88 -2.37 -17.24
N ARG A 116 -0.83 -1.71 -16.78
CA ARG A 116 -0.01 -0.75 -17.56
C ARG A 116 -0.88 0.23 -18.37
N SER A 117 -2.10 0.50 -17.89
CA SER A 117 -3.13 1.28 -18.57
C SER A 117 -3.25 2.65 -17.92
N ASN A 118 -3.20 3.69 -18.73
CA ASN A 118 -3.10 5.08 -18.32
C ASN A 118 -4.48 5.78 -18.13
N ASN A 119 -5.54 5.03 -17.85
CA ASN A 119 -6.88 5.63 -17.69
C ASN A 119 -7.02 6.53 -16.46
N CYS A 120 -6.03 6.54 -15.57
CA CYS A 120 -6.06 7.33 -14.33
C CYS A 120 -5.01 8.44 -14.30
N CYS A 121 -4.06 8.45 -15.22
CA CYS A 121 -3.00 9.46 -15.35
C CYS A 121 -2.62 9.61 -16.83
N ALA A 122 -2.04 10.75 -17.19
CA ALA A 122 -1.62 11.02 -18.56
C ALA A 122 -0.39 10.19 -18.96
N SER A 123 0.56 10.01 -18.04
CA SER A 123 1.72 9.16 -18.25
C SER A 123 2.14 8.42 -16.98
N PHE A 124 2.77 7.27 -17.18
CA PHE A 124 3.41 6.45 -16.15
C PHE A 124 4.82 6.15 -16.61
N ARG A 125 5.82 6.59 -15.83
CA ARG A 125 7.23 6.44 -16.16
C ARG A 125 7.98 5.74 -15.03
N GLY A 126 9.01 4.98 -15.37
CA GLY A 126 9.85 4.28 -14.40
C GLY A 126 9.21 3.02 -13.81
N GLY A 127 9.78 2.52 -12.71
CA GLY A 127 9.29 1.32 -12.02
C GLY A 127 9.42 0.02 -12.81
N ASN A 128 10.31 -0.06 -13.81
CA ASN A 128 10.46 -1.24 -14.66
C ASN A 128 10.90 -2.51 -13.90
N SER A 129 11.56 -2.33 -12.76
CA SER A 129 11.97 -3.42 -11.87
C SER A 129 10.78 -4.00 -11.05
N ILE A 130 9.67 -3.28 -10.95
CA ILE A 130 8.50 -3.71 -10.19
C ILE A 130 7.68 -4.68 -11.04
N LYS A 131 7.65 -5.94 -10.65
CA LYS A 131 6.94 -7.01 -11.38
C LYS A 131 5.44 -7.00 -11.15
N ARG A 132 5.00 -6.65 -9.93
CA ARG A 132 3.58 -6.61 -9.55
C ARG A 132 3.33 -5.64 -8.40
N ALA A 133 2.12 -5.11 -8.31
CA ALA A 133 1.62 -4.39 -7.15
C ALA A 133 0.62 -5.26 -6.39
N ILE A 134 0.74 -5.28 -5.07
CA ILE A 134 -0.19 -5.95 -4.15
C ILE A 134 -0.82 -4.86 -3.30
N GLN A 135 -2.12 -4.71 -3.39
CA GLN A 135 -2.87 -3.78 -2.55
C GLN A 135 -3.44 -4.54 -1.36
N VAL A 136 -3.10 -4.08 -0.15
CA VAL A 136 -3.68 -4.57 1.10
C VAL A 136 -4.60 -3.49 1.62
N ASP A 137 -5.85 -3.81 1.81
CA ASP A 137 -6.86 -2.92 2.38
C ASP A 137 -7.18 -3.31 3.83
N GLN A 138 -8.08 -2.53 4.45
CA GLN A 138 -8.55 -2.77 5.82
C GLN A 138 -9.75 -3.74 5.88
N ALA A 139 -10.07 -4.40 4.77
CA ALA A 139 -11.15 -5.38 4.78
C ALA A 139 -10.83 -6.51 5.75
N PRO A 140 -11.83 -7.01 6.49
CA PRO A 140 -11.64 -8.13 7.39
C PRO A 140 -11.09 -9.35 6.64
N ILE A 141 -10.16 -10.05 7.27
CA ILE A 141 -9.65 -11.33 6.75
C ILE A 141 -10.82 -12.31 6.75
N GLY A 142 -11.26 -12.70 5.54
CA GLY A 142 -12.37 -13.62 5.38
C GLY A 142 -13.72 -12.93 5.16
N LYS A 143 -14.45 -13.41 4.15
CA LYS A 143 -15.75 -12.85 3.75
C LYS A 143 -16.94 -13.48 4.49
N THR A 144 -16.68 -14.44 5.38
CA THR A 144 -17.74 -15.17 6.09
C THR A 144 -17.44 -15.25 7.59
N PRO A 145 -18.47 -15.33 8.47
CA PRO A 145 -18.30 -15.54 9.90
C PRO A 145 -17.51 -16.81 10.28
N ARG A 146 -17.37 -17.74 9.34
CA ARG A 146 -16.64 -19.01 9.51
C ARG A 146 -15.18 -18.93 9.05
N SER A 147 -14.73 -17.80 8.52
CA SER A 147 -13.35 -17.62 8.08
C SER A 147 -12.47 -17.39 9.29
N THR A 148 -11.60 -18.36 9.58
CA THR A 148 -10.58 -18.28 10.60
C THR A 148 -9.24 -17.90 9.98
N ILE A 149 -8.28 -17.40 10.77
CA ILE A 149 -6.91 -17.13 10.32
C ILE A 149 -6.28 -18.40 9.72
N VAL A 150 -6.57 -19.56 10.28
CA VAL A 150 -6.06 -20.87 9.83
C VAL A 150 -6.58 -21.21 8.42
N SER A 151 -7.87 -20.92 8.14
CA SER A 151 -8.46 -21.10 6.81
C SER A 151 -7.86 -20.14 5.79
N TYR A 152 -7.58 -18.89 6.19
CA TYR A 152 -6.97 -17.88 5.33
C TYR A 152 -5.52 -18.23 4.95
N LEU A 153 -4.76 -18.80 5.89
CA LEU A 153 -3.39 -19.25 5.67
C LEU A 153 -3.30 -20.58 4.89
N GLY A 154 -4.42 -21.24 4.62
CA GLY A 154 -4.45 -22.54 3.93
C GLY A 154 -3.97 -23.72 4.77
N ILE A 155 -3.72 -23.52 6.08
CA ILE A 155 -3.21 -24.56 7.00
C ILE A 155 -4.30 -25.53 7.40
N PHE A 156 -5.57 -25.16 7.23
CA PHE A 156 -6.70 -25.95 7.72
C PHE A 156 -6.81 -27.31 7.01
N ASP A 157 -6.42 -27.39 5.75
CA ASP A 157 -6.48 -28.63 4.97
C ASP A 157 -5.42 -29.62 5.44
N GLU A 158 -4.23 -29.15 5.81
CA GLU A 158 -3.18 -29.99 6.42
C GLU A 158 -3.62 -30.53 7.80
N ILE A 159 -4.25 -29.68 8.61
CA ILE A 159 -4.83 -30.09 9.90
C ILE A 159 -5.91 -31.14 9.71
N ARG A 160 -6.82 -30.97 8.76
CA ARG A 160 -7.87 -31.96 8.44
C ARG A 160 -7.27 -33.29 8.04
N THR A 161 -6.25 -33.29 7.20
CA THR A 161 -5.56 -34.51 6.78
C THR A 161 -4.98 -35.23 7.97
N LEU A 162 -4.24 -34.54 8.84
CA LEU A 162 -3.68 -35.13 10.05
C LEU A 162 -4.75 -35.74 10.98
N PHE A 163 -5.88 -35.05 11.18
CA PHE A 163 -6.98 -35.58 11.98
C PHE A 163 -7.66 -36.77 11.35
N SER A 164 -7.80 -36.83 10.03
CA SER A 164 -8.40 -37.97 9.31
C SER A 164 -7.55 -39.23 9.40
N GLU A 165 -6.26 -39.12 9.65
CA GLU A 165 -5.32 -40.24 9.78
C GLU A 165 -5.33 -40.86 11.19
N THR A 166 -5.99 -40.26 12.16
CA THR A 166 -6.10 -40.80 13.51
C THR A 166 -6.95 -42.07 13.55
N ASP A 167 -6.63 -42.99 14.49
CA ASP A 167 -7.38 -44.23 14.68
C ASP A 167 -8.87 -43.97 14.97
N ALA A 168 -9.16 -42.90 15.69
CA ALA A 168 -10.55 -42.53 15.99
C ALA A 168 -11.30 -42.10 14.71
N ALA A 169 -10.69 -41.28 13.84
CA ALA A 169 -11.28 -40.88 12.57
C ALA A 169 -11.49 -42.07 11.63
N ARG A 170 -10.51 -42.96 11.55
CA ARG A 170 -10.61 -44.22 10.76
C ARG A 170 -11.77 -45.10 11.20
N LYS A 171 -11.95 -45.29 12.53
CA LYS A 171 -13.07 -46.02 13.09
C LYS A 171 -14.42 -45.38 12.78
N MET A 172 -14.48 -44.05 12.77
CA MET A 172 -15.67 -43.26 12.46
C MET A 172 -15.89 -43.02 10.95
N LYS A 173 -14.99 -43.51 10.08
CA LYS A 173 -15.00 -43.27 8.61
C LYS A 173 -15.05 -41.79 8.24
N ILE A 174 -14.34 -40.92 8.98
CA ILE A 174 -14.23 -39.48 8.71
C ILE A 174 -13.06 -39.27 7.73
N SER A 175 -13.33 -38.58 6.62
CA SER A 175 -12.35 -38.20 5.62
C SER A 175 -11.98 -36.70 5.70
N ALA A 176 -10.87 -36.29 5.12
CA ALA A 176 -10.40 -34.91 5.08
C ALA A 176 -11.12 -34.03 4.03
N SER A 177 -12.17 -34.54 3.38
CA SER A 177 -12.94 -33.85 2.32
C SER A 177 -13.76 -32.66 2.84
#